data_88657db89ac052a3eb8ce52abf8cc271
#
_entry.id   88657db89ac052a3eb8ce52abf8cc271
#
_cell.length_a   1.000
_cell.length_b   1.000
_cell.length_c   1.000
_cell.angle_alpha   90.00
_cell.angle_beta   90.00
_cell.angle_gamma   90.00
#
_symmetry.space_group_name_H-M   'P 1'
#
loop_
_entity.id
_entity.type
_entity.pdbx_description
1 polymer ?
#
loop_
_entity_poly.entity_id
_entity_poly.type
_entity_poly.pdbx_seq_one_letter_code
_entity_poly.pdbx_strand_id
1 'polypeptide(L)'
;MNEDSEILTERELKKERMLNNPRTRRILSIAIVVAVLMVPLVTVIFDNGIHQCFTLIEGTSRLLFAGIGVIVGTIIGCGAYRLFSLRPTRAATLIVGFVIGLFLGILMGASVEYMNFRLANKDNTYQRLVTIETHEIKKEHDDDRRKDDVSYKVAVKTVDDGRVFLQSGSLKQPYFDKLQLHGTYNATMVDGFFGYPVIIDFGPRVK
;
A
#
# COMPACT_ATOMS: atom_id res chain seq x y z
N MET A 1 -53.15 -2.29 -10.37
CA MET A 1 -51.88 -3.03 -10.16
C MET A 1 -50.93 -2.40 -11.16
N ASN A 2 -49.88 -1.74 -10.69
CA ASN A 2 -49.08 -0.83 -11.53
C ASN A 2 -48.12 -1.62 -12.39
N GLU A 3 -48.10 -1.31 -13.68
CA GLU A 3 -47.10 -1.87 -14.67
C GLU A 3 -45.66 -1.72 -14.16
N ASP A 4 -45.32 -0.67 -13.44
CA ASP A 4 -44.02 -0.44 -12.86
C ASP A 4 -43.61 -1.51 -11.83
N SER A 5 -44.58 -2.07 -11.08
CA SER A 5 -44.30 -3.13 -10.09
C SER A 5 -44.02 -4.50 -10.75
N GLU A 6 -44.63 -4.79 -11.89
CA GLU A 6 -44.38 -5.97 -12.68
C GLU A 6 -42.99 -5.93 -13.35
N ILE A 7 -42.61 -4.77 -13.89
CA ILE A 7 -41.29 -4.55 -14.52
C ILE A 7 -40.14 -4.66 -13.49
N LEU A 8 -40.36 -4.16 -12.27
CA LEU A 8 -39.39 -4.28 -11.17
C LEU A 8 -39.20 -5.74 -10.77
N THR A 9 -40.26 -6.51 -10.65
CA THR A 9 -40.20 -7.93 -10.28
C THR A 9 -39.53 -8.77 -11.35
N GLU A 10 -39.74 -8.47 -12.62
CA GLU A 10 -39.10 -9.17 -13.76
C GLU A 10 -37.60 -8.88 -13.82
N ARG A 11 -37.19 -7.65 -13.54
CA ARG A 11 -35.78 -7.26 -13.43
C ARG A 11 -35.08 -7.94 -12.25
N GLU A 12 -35.73 -8.04 -11.10
CA GLU A 12 -35.19 -8.72 -9.92
C GLU A 12 -35.03 -10.23 -10.16
N LEU A 13 -36.03 -10.88 -10.75
CA LEU A 13 -35.97 -12.28 -11.15
C LEU A 13 -34.87 -12.56 -12.18
N LYS A 14 -34.68 -11.64 -13.13
CA LYS A 14 -33.59 -11.75 -14.12
C LYS A 14 -32.20 -11.58 -13.46
N LYS A 15 -32.07 -10.68 -12.49
CA LYS A 15 -30.88 -10.47 -11.70
C LYS A 15 -30.54 -11.68 -10.82
N GLU A 16 -31.54 -12.27 -10.19
CA GLU A 16 -31.38 -13.51 -9.42
C GLU A 16 -30.98 -14.69 -10.30
N ARG A 17 -31.62 -14.86 -11.46
CA ARG A 17 -31.22 -15.91 -12.43
C ARG A 17 -29.79 -15.72 -12.94
N MET A 18 -29.36 -14.47 -13.20
CA MET A 18 -27.97 -14.17 -13.57
C MET A 18 -27.00 -14.48 -12.43
N LEU A 19 -27.30 -14.07 -11.20
CA LEU A 19 -26.46 -14.33 -10.03
C LEU A 19 -26.42 -15.82 -9.65
N ASN A 20 -27.47 -16.58 -9.95
CA ASN A 20 -27.54 -18.01 -9.69
C ASN A 20 -26.93 -18.87 -10.81
N ASN A 21 -26.58 -18.27 -11.96
CA ASN A 21 -25.88 -18.99 -13.02
C ASN A 21 -24.43 -19.30 -12.55
N PRO A 22 -24.03 -20.58 -12.51
CA PRO A 22 -22.71 -20.98 -12.02
C PRO A 22 -21.56 -20.37 -12.84
N ARG A 23 -21.77 -20.08 -14.14
CA ARG A 23 -20.79 -19.38 -14.98
C ARG A 23 -20.63 -17.91 -14.59
N THR A 24 -21.73 -17.21 -14.35
CA THR A 24 -21.72 -15.79 -13.95
C THR A 24 -21.09 -15.62 -12.55
N ARG A 25 -21.41 -16.51 -11.61
CA ARG A 25 -20.77 -16.57 -10.28
C ARG A 25 -19.27 -16.75 -10.39
N ARG A 26 -18.80 -17.68 -11.25
CA ARG A 26 -17.37 -17.88 -11.48
C ARG A 26 -16.69 -16.61 -12.00
N ILE A 27 -17.25 -15.99 -13.04
CA ILE A 27 -16.68 -14.77 -13.64
C ILE A 27 -16.64 -13.63 -12.60
N LEU A 28 -17.72 -13.42 -11.87
CA LEU A 28 -17.80 -12.36 -10.86
C LEU A 28 -16.79 -12.57 -9.74
N SER A 29 -16.61 -13.81 -9.28
CA SER A 29 -15.65 -14.12 -8.22
C SER A 29 -14.21 -13.96 -8.71
N ILE A 30 -13.89 -14.38 -9.96
CA ILE A 30 -12.58 -14.11 -10.57
C ILE A 30 -12.34 -12.59 -10.62
N ALA A 31 -13.31 -11.83 -11.09
CA ALA A 31 -13.19 -10.38 -11.19
C ALA A 31 -12.94 -9.72 -9.83
N ILE A 32 -13.64 -10.18 -8.77
CA ILE A 32 -13.43 -9.67 -7.40
C ILE A 32 -12.03 -10.02 -6.90
N VAL A 33 -11.59 -11.27 -7.05
CA VAL A 33 -10.24 -11.69 -6.61
C VAL A 33 -9.17 -10.93 -7.37
N VAL A 34 -9.31 -10.80 -8.70
CA VAL A 34 -8.38 -10.03 -9.53
C VAL A 34 -8.38 -8.56 -9.12
N ALA A 35 -9.54 -7.95 -8.90
CA ALA A 35 -9.62 -6.55 -8.46
C ALA A 35 -8.93 -6.34 -7.10
N VAL A 36 -9.18 -7.23 -6.12
CA VAL A 36 -8.55 -7.15 -4.80
C VAL A 36 -7.03 -7.37 -4.85
N LEU A 37 -6.55 -8.26 -5.73
CA LEU A 37 -5.12 -8.49 -5.92
C LEU A 37 -4.45 -7.38 -6.75
N MET A 38 -5.16 -6.78 -7.69
CA MET A 38 -4.61 -5.72 -8.56
C MET A 38 -4.43 -4.39 -7.85
N VAL A 39 -5.28 -4.05 -6.87
CA VAL A 39 -5.14 -2.77 -6.14
C VAL A 39 -3.77 -2.62 -5.50
N PRO A 40 -3.28 -3.53 -4.63
CA PRO A 40 -1.96 -3.40 -4.06
C PRO A 40 -0.82 -3.63 -5.08
N LEU A 41 -1.04 -4.45 -6.11
CA LEU A 41 -0.05 -4.66 -7.17
C LEU A 41 0.15 -3.36 -7.99
N VAL A 42 -0.93 -2.69 -8.35
CA VAL A 42 -0.90 -1.39 -9.04
C VAL A 42 -0.19 -0.36 -8.17
N THR A 43 -0.47 -0.31 -6.86
CA THR A 43 0.21 0.62 -5.96
C THR A 43 1.72 0.36 -5.90
N VAL A 44 2.16 -0.89 -5.88
CA VAL A 44 3.60 -1.24 -5.88
C VAL A 44 4.27 -0.95 -7.23
N ILE A 45 3.60 -1.23 -8.36
CA ILE A 45 4.15 -0.96 -9.70
C ILE A 45 4.25 0.54 -10.00
N PHE A 46 3.28 1.34 -9.54
CA PHE A 46 3.31 2.79 -9.71
C PHE A 46 4.20 3.51 -8.69
N ASP A 47 4.82 2.79 -7.76
CA ASP A 47 5.74 3.32 -6.74
C ASP A 47 7.04 3.91 -7.33
N ASN A 48 7.36 3.63 -8.58
CA ASN A 48 8.53 4.20 -9.26
C ASN A 48 8.55 5.76 -9.34
N GLY A 49 7.48 6.43 -8.89
CA GLY A 49 7.38 7.90 -8.80
C GLY A 49 7.62 8.50 -7.41
N ILE A 50 7.70 7.67 -6.34
CA ILE A 50 7.72 8.16 -4.95
C ILE A 50 9.12 8.10 -4.36
N HIS A 51 10.06 8.66 -5.07
CA HIS A 51 11.43 8.76 -4.57
C HIS A 51 11.66 9.86 -3.52
N GLN A 52 10.60 10.51 -3.00
CA GLN A 52 10.72 11.68 -2.13
C GLN A 52 9.81 11.61 -0.89
N CYS A 53 9.27 10.43 -0.55
CA CYS A 53 8.39 10.29 0.60
C CYS A 53 9.13 9.79 1.82
N PHE A 54 8.99 10.53 2.90
CA PHE A 54 9.36 10.08 4.22
C PHE A 54 8.10 9.88 5.03
N THR A 55 7.86 8.65 5.45
CA THR A 55 6.70 8.31 6.27
C THR A 55 7.17 7.79 7.63
N LEU A 56 6.50 8.22 8.69
CA LEU A 56 6.68 7.63 10.00
C LEU A 56 5.77 6.42 10.12
N ILE A 57 6.10 5.33 9.46
CA ILE A 57 5.43 4.06 9.70
C ILE A 57 6.42 3.15 10.42
N GLU A 58 6.22 2.99 11.71
CA GLU A 58 6.98 2.07 12.53
C GLU A 58 6.79 0.63 12.05
N GLY A 59 7.79 -0.22 12.25
CA GLY A 59 7.74 -1.62 11.85
C GLY A 59 6.54 -2.38 12.41
N THR A 60 6.11 -2.04 13.64
CA THR A 60 4.88 -2.55 14.27
C THR A 60 3.62 -2.22 13.47
N SER A 61 3.52 -1.02 12.94
CA SER A 61 2.38 -0.61 12.12
C SER A 61 2.33 -1.35 10.79
N ARG A 62 3.47 -1.58 10.15
CA ARG A 62 3.55 -2.42 8.93
C ARG A 62 3.08 -3.84 9.18
N LEU A 63 3.49 -4.44 10.31
CA LEU A 63 3.05 -5.78 10.72
C LEU A 63 1.54 -5.83 10.98
N LEU A 64 0.98 -4.78 11.57
CA LEU A 64 -0.47 -4.69 11.79
C LEU A 64 -1.23 -4.66 10.46
N PHE A 65 -0.81 -3.84 9.50
CA PHE A 65 -1.44 -3.79 8.17
C PHE A 65 -1.24 -5.10 7.41
N ALA A 66 -0.07 -5.71 7.49
CA ALA A 66 0.16 -7.04 6.94
C ALA A 66 -0.78 -8.09 7.58
N GLY A 67 -0.94 -8.06 8.90
CA GLY A 67 -1.86 -8.95 9.63
C GLY A 67 -3.32 -8.77 9.19
N ILE A 68 -3.79 -7.54 9.05
CA ILE A 68 -5.12 -7.23 8.51
C ILE A 68 -5.24 -7.81 7.09
N GLY A 69 -4.24 -7.62 6.25
CA GLY A 69 -4.20 -8.17 4.89
C GLY A 69 -4.30 -9.69 4.86
N VAL A 70 -3.61 -10.38 5.79
CA VAL A 70 -3.70 -11.84 5.94
C VAL A 70 -5.12 -12.27 6.29
N ILE A 71 -5.74 -11.63 7.28
CA ILE A 71 -7.09 -11.99 7.73
C ILE A 71 -8.10 -11.76 6.59
N VAL A 72 -8.13 -10.58 6.03
CA VAL A 72 -9.06 -10.22 4.95
C VAL A 72 -8.85 -11.11 3.73
N GLY A 73 -7.59 -11.32 3.33
CA GLY A 73 -7.23 -12.17 2.20
C GLY A 73 -7.61 -13.64 2.43
N THR A 74 -7.47 -14.14 3.66
CA THR A 74 -7.91 -15.50 4.01
C THR A 74 -9.41 -15.65 3.87
N ILE A 75 -10.20 -14.69 4.38
CA ILE A 75 -11.66 -14.70 4.25
C ILE A 75 -12.08 -14.69 2.79
N ILE A 76 -11.51 -13.77 1.99
CA ILE A 76 -11.79 -13.65 0.55
C ILE A 76 -11.38 -14.93 -0.18
N GLY A 77 -10.21 -15.46 0.09
CA GLY A 77 -9.68 -16.68 -0.52
C GLY A 77 -10.53 -17.91 -0.21
N CYS A 78 -10.96 -18.08 1.04
CA CYS A 78 -11.87 -19.15 1.44
C CYS A 78 -13.22 -19.04 0.73
N GLY A 79 -13.78 -17.83 0.67
CA GLY A 79 -15.03 -17.54 -0.04
C GLY A 79 -14.92 -17.84 -1.53
N ALA A 80 -13.88 -17.33 -2.17
CA ALA A 80 -13.61 -17.54 -3.58
C ALA A 80 -13.45 -19.03 -3.89
N TYR A 81 -12.61 -19.75 -3.13
CA TYR A 81 -12.41 -21.17 -3.36
C TYR A 81 -13.70 -21.98 -3.26
N ARG A 82 -14.57 -21.71 -2.27
CA ARG A 82 -15.87 -22.37 -2.14
C ARG A 82 -16.81 -22.09 -3.31
N LEU A 83 -16.73 -20.89 -3.89
CA LEU A 83 -17.53 -20.53 -5.05
C LEU A 83 -17.04 -21.18 -6.34
N PHE A 84 -15.72 -21.40 -6.44
CA PHE A 84 -15.08 -21.95 -7.64
C PHE A 84 -15.00 -23.46 -7.68
N SER A 85 -14.79 -24.08 -6.52
CA SER A 85 -14.57 -25.51 -6.46
C SER A 85 -15.90 -26.28 -6.58
N LEU A 86 -15.92 -27.26 -7.47
CA LEU A 86 -17.08 -28.16 -7.62
C LEU A 86 -17.26 -29.06 -6.41
N ARG A 87 -16.17 -29.37 -5.69
CA ARG A 87 -16.16 -30.21 -4.48
C ARG A 87 -15.20 -29.64 -3.45
N PRO A 88 -15.56 -28.51 -2.78
CA PRO A 88 -14.67 -27.89 -1.82
C PRO A 88 -14.53 -28.77 -0.57
N THR A 89 -13.32 -29.24 -0.29
CA THR A 89 -12.99 -29.82 0.99
C THR A 89 -12.62 -28.73 2.00
N ARG A 90 -12.86 -28.96 3.29
CA ARG A 90 -12.54 -28.00 4.35
C ARG A 90 -11.04 -27.68 4.38
N ALA A 91 -10.20 -28.72 4.28
CA ALA A 91 -8.74 -28.55 4.29
C ALA A 91 -8.25 -27.72 3.10
N ALA A 92 -8.67 -28.03 1.87
CA ALA A 92 -8.27 -27.28 0.69
C ALA A 92 -8.77 -25.82 0.74
N THR A 93 -9.98 -25.57 1.27
CA THR A 93 -10.51 -24.22 1.45
C THR A 93 -9.62 -23.39 2.36
N LEU A 94 -9.19 -23.95 3.50
CA LEU A 94 -8.33 -23.24 4.45
C LEU A 94 -6.92 -22.99 3.88
N ILE A 95 -6.33 -23.98 3.20
CA ILE A 95 -5.01 -23.85 2.60
C ILE A 95 -5.02 -22.74 1.54
N VAL A 96 -5.96 -22.77 0.59
CA VAL A 96 -6.06 -21.75 -0.46
C VAL A 96 -6.34 -20.38 0.12
N GLY A 97 -7.26 -20.30 1.10
CA GLY A 97 -7.54 -19.05 1.79
C GLY A 97 -6.31 -18.48 2.46
N PHE A 98 -5.56 -19.30 3.19
CA PHE A 98 -4.34 -18.87 3.89
C PHE A 98 -3.24 -18.41 2.92
N VAL A 99 -3.02 -19.10 1.81
CA VAL A 99 -2.03 -18.69 0.78
C VAL A 99 -2.40 -17.34 0.19
N ILE A 100 -3.68 -17.12 -0.17
CA ILE A 100 -4.15 -15.82 -0.66
C ILE A 100 -4.01 -14.75 0.43
N GLY A 101 -4.30 -15.11 1.68
CA GLY A 101 -4.13 -14.23 2.83
C GLY A 101 -2.69 -13.79 3.02
N LEU A 102 -1.74 -14.70 3.00
CA LEU A 102 -0.31 -14.37 3.10
C LEU A 102 0.12 -13.42 1.99
N PHE A 103 -0.29 -13.69 0.75
CA PHE A 103 0.05 -12.85 -0.38
C PHE A 103 -0.51 -11.43 -0.23
N LEU A 104 -1.79 -11.28 0.15
CA LEU A 104 -2.38 -9.97 0.41
C LEU A 104 -1.74 -9.27 1.61
N GLY A 105 -1.38 -10.01 2.65
CA GLY A 105 -0.67 -9.45 3.80
C GLY A 105 0.66 -8.83 3.43
N ILE A 106 1.46 -9.52 2.63
CA ILE A 106 2.75 -9.00 2.13
C ILE A 106 2.51 -7.74 1.28
N LEU A 107 1.56 -7.78 0.35
CA LEU A 107 1.25 -6.64 -0.50
C LEU A 107 0.74 -5.43 0.30
N MET A 108 -0.13 -5.62 1.29
CA MET A 108 -0.60 -4.53 2.14
C MET A 108 0.50 -3.95 3.01
N GLY A 109 1.35 -4.80 3.60
CA GLY A 109 2.49 -4.35 4.37
C GLY A 109 3.49 -3.54 3.55
N ALA A 110 3.71 -3.91 2.29
CA ALA A 110 4.60 -3.18 1.38
C ALA A 110 4.00 -1.88 0.85
N SER A 111 2.67 -1.84 0.63
CA SER A 111 2.00 -0.69 0.01
C SER A 111 1.50 0.37 0.99
N VAL A 112 1.51 0.07 2.30
CA VAL A 112 0.91 0.96 3.32
C VAL A 112 1.55 2.35 3.34
N GLU A 113 2.86 2.45 3.18
CA GLU A 113 3.58 3.73 3.15
C GLU A 113 3.17 4.57 1.95
N TYR A 114 3.09 3.93 0.80
CA TYR A 114 2.63 4.57 -0.42
C TYR A 114 1.21 5.10 -0.29
N MET A 115 0.29 4.27 0.20
CA MET A 115 -1.10 4.67 0.38
C MET A 115 -1.22 5.80 1.41
N ASN A 116 -0.45 5.73 2.50
CA ASN A 116 -0.43 6.77 3.52
C ASN A 116 -0.04 8.14 2.95
N PHE A 117 0.94 8.16 2.06
CA PHE A 117 1.38 9.39 1.40
C PHE A 117 0.45 9.84 0.28
N ARG A 118 0.07 8.91 -0.61
CA ARG A 118 -0.68 9.26 -1.82
C ARG A 118 -2.08 9.75 -1.53
N LEU A 119 -2.73 9.16 -0.52
CA LEU A 119 -4.08 9.49 -0.09
C LEU A 119 -4.12 10.54 1.03
N ALA A 120 -2.96 11.09 1.43
CA ALA A 120 -2.90 12.16 2.42
C ALA A 120 -3.62 13.41 1.93
N ASN A 121 -4.35 14.07 2.83
CA ASN A 121 -4.91 15.38 2.53
C ASN A 121 -3.83 16.46 2.64
N LYS A 122 -3.39 16.97 1.50
CA LYS A 122 -2.29 17.94 1.39
C LYS A 122 -2.70 19.38 1.70
N ASP A 123 -3.95 19.63 2.04
CA ASP A 123 -4.43 20.99 2.35
C ASP A 123 -4.01 21.43 3.77
N ASN A 124 -3.81 20.46 4.68
CA ASN A 124 -3.43 20.71 6.07
C ASN A 124 -1.94 20.44 6.30
N THR A 125 -1.09 21.33 5.79
CA THR A 125 0.35 21.23 6.00
C THR A 125 0.78 21.96 7.28
N TYR A 126 1.79 21.41 7.96
CA TYR A 126 2.46 22.04 9.09
C TYR A 126 3.97 21.91 8.95
N GLN A 127 4.70 22.75 9.69
CA GLN A 127 6.16 22.75 9.63
C GLN A 127 6.75 22.23 10.93
N ARG A 128 7.80 21.41 10.81
CA ARG A 128 8.61 20.93 11.94
C ARG A 128 10.08 20.95 11.61
N LEU A 129 10.89 21.19 12.62
CA LEU A 129 12.34 21.06 12.53
C LEU A 129 12.75 19.61 12.56
N VAL A 130 13.56 19.23 11.58
CA VAL A 130 14.07 17.86 11.43
C VAL A 130 15.58 17.89 11.21
N THR A 131 16.27 16.85 11.69
CA THR A 131 17.70 16.67 11.50
C THR A 131 17.95 15.41 10.67
N ILE A 132 18.91 15.46 9.77
CA ILE A 132 19.31 14.29 8.97
C ILE A 132 20.21 13.40 9.83
N GLU A 133 19.73 12.21 10.16
CA GLU A 133 20.46 11.22 10.99
C GLU A 133 21.40 10.34 10.16
N THR A 134 20.93 9.90 8.99
CA THR A 134 21.74 9.10 8.07
C THR A 134 21.68 9.67 6.67
N HIS A 135 22.78 9.52 5.94
CA HIS A 135 22.93 10.01 4.56
C HIS A 135 23.83 9.02 3.84
N GLU A 136 23.25 7.99 3.22
CA GLU A 136 23.96 6.84 2.70
C GLU A 136 23.70 6.63 1.22
N ILE A 137 24.76 6.26 0.50
CA ILE A 137 24.70 5.79 -0.88
C ILE A 137 24.90 4.29 -0.85
N LYS A 138 23.86 3.53 -1.19
CA LYS A 138 23.97 2.08 -1.37
C LYS A 138 24.16 1.76 -2.84
N LYS A 139 25.22 1.06 -3.15
CA LYS A 139 25.49 0.50 -4.48
C LYS A 139 25.17 -0.98 -4.42
N GLU A 140 24.22 -1.41 -5.20
CA GLU A 140 23.85 -2.81 -5.36
C GLU A 140 24.37 -3.27 -6.72
N HIS A 141 25.31 -4.23 -6.70
CA HIS A 141 25.89 -4.77 -7.92
C HIS A 141 24.96 -5.89 -8.40
N ASP A 142 24.33 -5.67 -9.54
CA ASP A 142 23.52 -6.69 -10.21
C ASP A 142 24.37 -7.36 -11.29
N ASP A 143 24.88 -8.56 -10.98
CA ASP A 143 25.75 -9.35 -11.88
C ASP A 143 25.10 -9.64 -13.24
N ASP A 144 23.76 -9.69 -13.30
CA ASP A 144 23.02 -10.01 -14.53
C ASP A 144 22.85 -8.81 -15.47
N ARG A 145 22.90 -7.58 -14.99
CA ARG A 145 22.57 -6.38 -15.77
C ARG A 145 23.71 -5.46 -16.13
N ARG A 146 24.94 -5.72 -15.68
CA ARG A 146 26.13 -4.86 -15.87
C ARG A 146 25.92 -3.38 -15.51
N LYS A 147 24.93 -3.07 -14.66
CA LYS A 147 24.69 -1.71 -14.16
C LYS A 147 24.63 -1.77 -12.64
N ASP A 148 25.43 -0.93 -12.01
CA ASP A 148 25.34 -0.68 -10.57
C ASP A 148 24.06 0.13 -10.30
N ASP A 149 23.11 -0.47 -9.60
CA ASP A 149 21.95 0.26 -9.09
C ASP A 149 22.36 1.05 -7.86
N VAL A 150 22.33 2.38 -7.99
CA VAL A 150 22.67 3.31 -6.91
C VAL A 150 21.40 3.76 -6.23
N SER A 151 21.26 3.45 -4.94
CA SER A 151 20.16 3.92 -4.13
C SER A 151 20.62 4.93 -3.08
N TYR A 152 19.92 6.06 -3.01
CA TYR A 152 20.20 7.15 -2.08
C TYR A 152 19.25 7.03 -0.89
N LYS A 153 19.79 6.82 0.32
CA LYS A 153 19.03 6.60 1.55
C LYS A 153 19.28 7.70 2.58
N VAL A 154 18.21 8.19 3.17
CA VAL A 154 18.25 9.19 4.23
C VAL A 154 17.31 8.78 5.36
N ALA A 155 17.75 8.93 6.60
CA ALA A 155 16.87 8.89 7.76
C ALA A 155 16.80 10.28 8.39
N VAL A 156 15.63 10.66 8.84
CA VAL A 156 15.32 11.99 9.33
C VAL A 156 14.72 11.87 10.72
N LYS A 157 15.16 12.71 11.64
CA LYS A 157 14.65 12.75 13.01
C LYS A 157 14.05 14.12 13.33
N THR A 158 12.88 14.13 13.93
CA THR A 158 12.28 15.36 14.44
C THR A 158 13.04 15.85 15.67
N VAL A 159 13.23 17.18 15.76
CA VAL A 159 13.99 17.79 16.84
C VAL A 159 13.19 17.82 18.14
N ASP A 160 11.88 17.99 18.06
CA ASP A 160 10.97 18.18 19.19
C ASP A 160 10.63 16.87 19.92
N ASP A 161 10.27 15.82 19.20
CA ASP A 161 9.81 14.55 19.79
C ASP A 161 10.73 13.36 19.49
N GLY A 162 11.80 13.57 18.73
CA GLY A 162 12.83 12.56 18.45
C GLY A 162 12.37 11.41 17.56
N ARG A 163 11.22 11.54 16.89
CA ARG A 163 10.71 10.49 15.98
C ARG A 163 11.58 10.37 14.75
N VAL A 164 11.86 9.14 14.36
CA VAL A 164 12.69 8.85 13.18
C VAL A 164 11.82 8.47 12.00
N PHE A 165 11.99 9.19 10.90
CA PHE A 165 11.34 8.93 9.63
C PHE A 165 12.31 8.20 8.72
N LEU A 166 11.92 7.01 8.28
CA LEU A 166 12.67 6.26 7.29
C LEU A 166 12.12 6.57 5.90
N GLN A 167 13.04 6.74 4.98
CA GLN A 167 12.70 6.92 3.59
C GLN A 167 12.18 5.62 2.98
N SER A 168 11.07 5.69 2.26
CA SER A 168 10.60 4.63 1.39
C SER A 168 11.21 4.78 0.00
N GLY A 169 11.82 3.70 -0.54
CA GLY A 169 12.46 3.74 -1.84
C GLY A 169 13.84 4.43 -1.86
N SER A 170 14.21 5.04 -2.99
CA SER A 170 15.47 5.78 -3.20
C SER A 170 15.16 7.24 -3.50
N LEU A 171 15.91 8.19 -2.92
CA LEU A 171 15.83 9.60 -3.32
C LEU A 171 16.41 9.82 -4.72
N LYS A 172 15.90 10.84 -5.40
CA LYS A 172 16.58 11.35 -6.59
C LYS A 172 17.87 12.06 -6.17
N GLN A 173 18.95 11.81 -6.89
CA GLN A 173 20.27 12.36 -6.58
C GLN A 173 20.28 13.86 -6.34
N PRO A 174 19.66 14.74 -7.17
CA PRO A 174 19.69 16.19 -6.93
C PRO A 174 19.00 16.61 -5.63
N TYR A 175 18.10 15.79 -5.11
CA TYR A 175 17.41 16.04 -3.85
C TYR A 175 18.24 15.54 -2.67
N PHE A 176 18.89 14.39 -2.82
CA PHE A 176 19.83 13.84 -1.86
C PHE A 176 21.02 14.77 -1.62
N ASP A 177 21.59 15.32 -2.69
CA ASP A 177 22.76 16.22 -2.62
C ASP A 177 22.47 17.53 -1.88
N LYS A 178 21.19 17.94 -1.77
CA LYS A 178 20.79 19.12 -1.00
C LYS A 178 20.73 18.88 0.51
N LEU A 179 20.58 17.62 0.92
CA LEU A 179 20.49 17.23 2.32
C LEU A 179 21.91 16.93 2.84
N GLN A 180 22.27 17.49 3.97
CA GLN A 180 23.57 17.27 4.60
C GLN A 180 23.40 16.49 5.89
N LEU A 181 24.29 15.53 6.13
CA LEU A 181 24.33 14.79 7.38
C LEU A 181 24.42 15.74 8.57
N HIS A 182 23.60 15.51 9.59
CA HIS A 182 23.43 16.35 10.78
C HIS A 182 22.94 17.78 10.50
N GLY A 183 22.55 18.09 9.26
CA GLY A 183 21.90 19.35 8.94
C GLY A 183 20.47 19.40 9.48
N THR A 184 20.05 20.57 10.00
CA THR A 184 18.69 20.81 10.47
C THR A 184 17.91 21.59 9.43
N TYR A 185 16.72 21.12 9.10
CA TYR A 185 15.86 21.65 8.06
C TYR A 185 14.45 21.92 8.61
N ASN A 186 13.77 22.87 8.02
CA ASN A 186 12.35 23.06 8.27
C ASN A 186 11.55 22.20 7.29
N ALA A 187 11.05 21.07 7.77
CA ALA A 187 10.29 20.13 6.95
C ALA A 187 8.81 20.49 6.90
N THR A 188 8.25 20.49 5.71
CA THR A 188 6.80 20.58 5.50
C THR A 188 6.20 19.18 5.61
N MET A 189 5.28 19.03 6.54
CA MET A 189 4.65 17.75 6.88
C MET A 189 3.14 17.79 6.68
N VAL A 190 2.54 16.63 6.55
CA VAL A 190 1.10 16.42 6.50
C VAL A 190 0.76 15.13 7.23
N ASP A 191 -0.44 15.05 7.79
CA ASP A 191 -0.95 13.79 8.30
C ASP A 191 -1.37 12.91 7.12
N GLY A 192 -0.75 11.74 7.04
CA GLY A 192 -1.07 10.76 6.02
C GLY A 192 -2.46 10.18 6.19
N PHE A 193 -2.91 9.44 5.18
CA PHE A 193 -4.27 8.85 5.16
C PHE A 193 -4.56 7.96 6.39
N PHE A 194 -3.56 7.24 6.89
CA PHE A 194 -3.68 6.41 8.09
C PHE A 194 -3.32 7.15 9.39
N GLY A 195 -3.18 8.48 9.35
CA GLY A 195 -2.81 9.30 10.50
C GLY A 195 -1.32 9.30 10.85
N TYR A 196 -0.47 8.64 10.05
CA TYR A 196 0.98 8.70 10.23
C TYR A 196 1.55 9.90 9.50
N PRO A 197 2.36 10.76 10.18
CA PRO A 197 2.95 11.93 9.56
C PRO A 197 3.82 11.57 8.34
N VAL A 198 3.80 12.44 7.34
CA VAL A 198 4.56 12.32 6.10
C VAL A 198 5.30 13.63 5.84
N ILE A 199 6.58 13.57 5.49
CA ILE A 199 7.34 14.73 5.03
C ILE A 199 7.13 14.87 3.53
N ILE A 200 6.63 16.04 3.11
CA ILE A 200 6.38 16.35 1.71
C ILE A 200 7.57 17.05 1.10
N ASP A 201 8.19 17.98 1.84
CA ASP A 201 9.30 18.79 1.36
C ASP A 201 10.22 19.22 2.51
N PHE A 202 11.48 19.51 2.16
CA PHE A 202 12.46 20.09 3.04
C PHE A 202 12.71 21.53 2.62
N GLY A 203 12.40 22.46 3.50
CA GLY A 203 12.74 23.86 3.34
C GLY A 203 14.25 24.12 3.46
N PRO A 204 14.64 25.38 3.57
CA PRO A 204 16.06 25.75 3.69
C PRO A 204 16.67 25.17 4.97
N ARG A 205 17.97 24.92 4.93
CA ARG A 205 18.75 24.54 6.09
C ARG A 205 18.75 25.66 7.12
N VAL A 206 18.46 25.32 8.37
CA VAL A 206 18.38 26.26 9.48
C VAL A 206 19.70 26.29 10.26
N LYS A 207 20.40 25.13 10.34
CA LYS A 207 21.65 24.99 11.08
C LYS A 207 22.53 23.89 10.48
#